data_bbb497ea3e3522a8095e183a857ca49a
#
_entry.id   bbb497ea3e3522a8095e183a857ca49a
#
_cell.length_a   1.000
_cell.length_b   1.000
_cell.length_c   1.000
_cell.angle_alpha   90.00
_cell.angle_beta   90.00
_cell.angle_gamma   90.00
#
_symmetry.space_group_name_H-M   'P 1'
#
loop_
_entity.id
_entity.type
_entity.pdbx_description
1 polymer ?
#
loop_
_entity_poly.entity_id
_entity_poly.type
_entity_poly.pdbx_seq_one_letter_code
_entity_poly.pdbx_strand_id
1 'polypeptide(L)'
;SDLFQIIKDTMELKDIDIMNYSPLTLAYIGDGIYEIVIRTIIVDQANRQVNKIHKAASNLVKAHTQAEMIFAIMDKLTEQELAIYKRGRNAKAVTRAKNASMSDYRTATGFEALMGWLYLTNKSERMMLLIKEGLSIIEMEEDSK
;
A
#
# COMPACT_ATOMS: atom_id res chain seq x y z
N SER A 1 18.56 -10.63 -4.68
CA SER A 1 17.53 -11.11 -5.58
C SER A 1 16.17 -10.70 -5.08
N ASP A 2 15.31 -10.46 -6.02
CA ASP A 2 13.97 -9.96 -5.77
C ASP A 2 13.03 -11.11 -5.39
N LEU A 3 12.35 -11.01 -4.26
CA LEU A 3 11.41 -12.03 -3.80
C LEU A 3 10.30 -12.27 -4.84
N PHE A 4 9.80 -11.22 -5.46
CA PHE A 4 8.78 -11.35 -6.49
C PHE A 4 9.24 -12.27 -7.64
N GLN A 5 10.46 -12.06 -8.12
CA GLN A 5 11.02 -12.87 -9.21
C GLN A 5 11.24 -14.32 -8.77
N ILE A 6 11.70 -14.51 -7.54
CA ILE A 6 11.89 -15.86 -6.99
C ILE A 6 10.56 -16.62 -6.94
N ILE A 7 9.50 -15.94 -6.48
CA ILE A 7 8.16 -16.56 -6.44
C ILE A 7 7.71 -16.96 -7.85
N LYS A 8 7.86 -16.05 -8.82
CA LYS A 8 7.48 -16.32 -10.21
C LYS A 8 8.21 -17.54 -10.77
N ASP A 9 9.52 -17.56 -10.59
CA ASP A 9 10.36 -18.62 -11.16
C ASP A 9 10.10 -19.96 -10.47
N THR A 10 10.05 -19.97 -9.15
CA THR A 10 9.89 -21.21 -8.38
C THR A 10 8.52 -21.85 -8.62
N MET A 11 7.49 -21.03 -8.69
CA MET A 11 6.10 -21.49 -8.86
C MET A 11 5.69 -21.57 -10.33
N GLU A 12 6.62 -21.29 -11.24
CA GLU A 12 6.39 -21.36 -12.69
C GLU A 12 5.18 -20.53 -13.12
N LEU A 13 5.06 -19.31 -12.59
CA LEU A 13 3.93 -18.43 -12.90
C LEU A 13 4.10 -17.82 -14.28
N LYS A 14 2.98 -17.71 -15.00
CA LYS A 14 2.97 -17.11 -16.33
C LYS A 14 2.99 -15.60 -16.22
N ASP A 15 3.62 -14.97 -17.23
CA ASP A 15 3.53 -13.52 -17.39
C ASP A 15 2.10 -13.18 -17.84
N ILE A 16 1.46 -12.31 -17.09
CA ILE A 16 0.11 -11.81 -17.40
C ILE A 16 0.21 -10.29 -17.56
N ASP A 17 -0.46 -9.77 -18.55
CA ASP A 17 -0.58 -8.31 -18.69
C ASP A 17 -1.29 -7.76 -17.45
N ILE A 18 -0.59 -6.94 -16.71
CA ILE A 18 -1.09 -6.36 -15.46
C ILE A 18 -2.37 -5.56 -15.69
N MET A 19 -2.54 -5.02 -16.88
CA MET A 19 -3.77 -4.28 -17.23
C MET A 19 -5.01 -5.16 -17.24
N ASN A 20 -4.84 -6.48 -17.30
CA ASN A 20 -5.94 -7.44 -17.23
C ASN A 20 -6.38 -7.75 -15.79
N TYR A 21 -5.63 -7.32 -14.79
CA TYR A 21 -6.03 -7.49 -13.41
C TYR A 21 -7.09 -6.46 -13.02
N SER A 22 -8.09 -6.90 -12.27
CA SER A 22 -9.07 -5.96 -11.71
C SER A 22 -8.40 -5.08 -10.64
N PRO A 23 -8.93 -3.87 -10.40
CA PRO A 23 -8.41 -3.02 -9.34
C PRO A 23 -8.44 -3.70 -7.96
N LEU A 24 -9.45 -4.50 -7.68
CA LEU A 24 -9.54 -5.20 -6.39
C LEU A 24 -8.51 -6.32 -6.28
N THR A 25 -8.12 -6.96 -7.37
CA THR A 25 -7.01 -7.93 -7.38
C THR A 25 -5.70 -7.22 -7.09
N LEU A 26 -5.47 -6.05 -7.69
CA LEU A 26 -4.29 -5.24 -7.39
C LEU A 26 -4.27 -4.81 -5.92
N ALA A 27 -5.41 -4.39 -5.39
CA ALA A 27 -5.51 -3.99 -3.99
C ALA A 27 -5.24 -5.16 -3.05
N TYR A 28 -5.67 -6.36 -3.41
CA TYR A 28 -5.44 -7.56 -2.60
C TYR A 28 -3.94 -7.81 -2.38
N ILE A 29 -3.16 -7.81 -3.46
CA ILE A 29 -1.71 -8.00 -3.32
C ILE A 29 -1.04 -6.76 -2.71
N GLY A 30 -1.55 -5.58 -3.02
CA GLY A 30 -1.04 -4.32 -2.47
C GLY A 30 -1.18 -4.24 -0.96
N ASP A 31 -2.30 -4.71 -0.41
CA ASP A 31 -2.49 -4.81 1.04
C ASP A 31 -1.39 -5.66 1.68
N GLY A 32 -1.12 -6.83 1.11
CA GLY A 32 -0.09 -7.74 1.62
C GLY A 32 1.31 -7.14 1.57
N ILE A 33 1.69 -6.56 0.43
CA ILE A 33 3.05 -6.02 0.29
C ILE A 33 3.25 -4.77 1.15
N TYR A 34 2.25 -3.91 1.25
CA TYR A 34 2.33 -2.74 2.13
C TYR A 34 2.49 -3.17 3.58
N GLU A 35 1.74 -4.17 4.01
CA GLU A 35 1.85 -4.70 5.38
C GLU A 35 3.25 -5.26 5.65
N ILE A 36 3.85 -5.97 4.69
CA ILE A 36 5.23 -6.47 4.82
C ILE A 36 6.20 -5.31 5.00
N VAL A 37 6.06 -4.26 4.20
CA VAL A 37 6.92 -3.07 4.31
C VAL A 37 6.81 -2.44 5.69
N ILE A 38 5.59 -2.21 6.16
CA ILE A 38 5.35 -1.57 7.46
C ILE A 38 5.90 -2.43 8.59
N ARG A 39 5.65 -3.74 8.56
CA ARG A 39 6.17 -4.65 9.59
C ARG A 39 7.70 -4.69 9.59
N THR A 40 8.32 -4.65 8.41
CA THR A 40 9.78 -4.62 8.30
C THR A 40 10.36 -3.38 8.96
N ILE A 41 9.77 -2.22 8.71
CA ILE A 41 10.20 -0.96 9.33
C ILE A 41 10.07 -1.03 10.85
N ILE A 42 8.95 -1.55 11.35
CA ILE A 42 8.68 -1.61 12.78
C ILE A 42 9.61 -2.61 13.47
N VAL A 43 9.86 -3.75 12.86
CA VAL A 43 10.76 -4.77 13.42
C VAL A 43 12.20 -4.25 13.51
N ASP A 44 12.62 -3.45 12.54
CA ASP A 44 13.96 -2.83 12.55
C ASP A 44 14.14 -1.89 13.75
N GLN A 45 13.05 -1.30 14.24
CA GLN A 45 13.08 -0.44 15.43
C GLN A 45 13.02 -1.26 16.74
N ALA A 46 13.53 -2.47 16.70
CA ALA A 46 13.29 -3.50 17.70
C ALA A 46 14.04 -3.31 19.00
N ASN A 47 13.40 -2.81 19.97
CA ASN A 47 13.51 -3.01 21.39
C ASN A 47 12.14 -2.79 22.03
N ARG A 48 11.10 -2.96 21.21
CA ARG A 48 9.72 -2.78 21.65
C ARG A 48 9.13 -4.09 22.13
N GLN A 49 8.18 -4.00 23.05
CA GLN A 49 7.36 -5.15 23.42
C GLN A 49 6.48 -5.51 22.22
N VAL A 50 6.18 -6.80 22.06
CA VAL A 50 5.43 -7.31 20.91
C VAL A 50 4.08 -6.60 20.72
N ASN A 51 3.36 -6.33 21.82
CA ASN A 51 2.07 -5.65 21.75
C ASN A 51 2.20 -4.21 21.21
N LYS A 52 3.30 -3.52 21.53
CA LYS A 52 3.56 -2.17 20.98
C LYS A 52 3.88 -2.24 19.48
N ILE A 53 4.60 -3.29 19.06
CA ILE A 53 4.89 -3.52 17.65
C ILE A 53 3.57 -3.73 16.88
N HIS A 54 2.70 -4.59 17.38
CA HIS A 54 1.41 -4.86 16.75
C HIS A 54 0.53 -3.62 16.68
N LYS A 55 0.51 -2.81 17.74
CA LYS A 55 -0.29 -1.58 17.78
C LYS A 55 0.22 -0.57 16.74
N ALA A 56 1.53 -0.38 16.65
CA ALA A 56 2.12 0.56 15.68
C ALA A 56 1.83 0.11 14.26
N ALA A 57 2.00 -1.18 13.94
CA ALA A 57 1.69 -1.72 12.62
C ALA A 57 0.20 -1.55 12.29
N SER A 58 -0.67 -1.86 13.24
CA SER A 58 -2.12 -1.74 13.08
C SER A 58 -2.54 -0.31 12.74
N ASN A 59 -1.92 0.69 13.37
CA ASN A 59 -2.22 2.09 13.08
C ASN A 59 -1.81 2.48 11.65
N LEU A 60 -0.67 1.99 11.17
CA LEU A 60 -0.16 2.35 9.84
C LEU A 60 -0.90 1.65 8.71
N VAL A 61 -1.57 0.53 8.96
CA VAL A 61 -2.32 -0.19 7.93
C VAL A 61 -3.82 0.13 7.93
N LYS A 62 -4.30 0.99 8.82
CA LYS A 62 -5.70 1.39 8.84
C LYS A 62 -6.08 2.19 7.60
N ALA A 63 -7.33 2.05 7.16
CA ALA A 63 -7.85 2.75 6.00
C ALA A 63 -7.67 4.27 6.09
N HIS A 64 -7.88 4.85 7.27
CA HIS A 64 -7.69 6.28 7.48
C HIS A 64 -6.24 6.70 7.24
N THR A 65 -5.28 5.94 7.78
CA THR A 65 -3.85 6.24 7.59
C THR A 65 -3.43 6.05 6.13
N GLN A 66 -3.93 5.01 5.48
CA GLN A 66 -3.66 4.80 4.05
C GLN A 66 -4.24 5.94 3.21
N ALA A 67 -5.41 6.46 3.58
CA ALA A 67 -5.98 7.63 2.93
C ALA A 67 -5.09 8.86 3.11
N GLU A 68 -4.57 9.09 4.31
CA GLU A 68 -3.61 10.17 4.56
C GLU A 68 -2.33 9.99 3.72
N MET A 69 -1.84 8.75 3.61
CA MET A 69 -0.66 8.43 2.81
C MET A 69 -0.84 8.84 1.36
N ILE A 70 -1.95 8.43 0.74
CA ILE A 70 -2.15 8.74 -0.68
C ILE A 70 -2.34 10.25 -0.90
N PHE A 71 -3.04 10.94 -0.01
CA PHE A 71 -3.19 12.39 -0.13
C PHE A 71 -1.85 13.11 -0.02
N ALA A 72 -0.95 12.60 0.84
CA ALA A 72 0.37 13.18 1.02
C ALA A 72 1.24 13.08 -0.23
N ILE A 73 1.05 12.04 -1.05
CA ILE A 73 1.88 11.79 -2.23
C ILE A 73 1.16 12.08 -3.56
N MET A 74 -0.09 12.52 -3.50
CA MET A 74 -0.93 12.65 -4.70
C MET A 74 -0.28 13.48 -5.80
N ASP A 75 0.32 14.59 -5.45
CA ASP A 75 0.98 15.49 -6.38
C ASP A 75 2.30 14.97 -6.95
N LYS A 76 2.81 13.87 -6.42
CA LYS A 76 4.06 13.22 -6.85
C LYS A 76 3.81 12.04 -7.78
N LEU A 77 2.55 11.64 -7.95
CA LEU A 77 2.20 10.49 -8.79
C LEU A 77 2.35 10.83 -10.28
N THR A 78 2.83 9.87 -11.04
CA THR A 78 2.77 9.96 -12.49
C THR A 78 1.33 9.83 -12.96
N GLU A 79 1.06 10.17 -14.22
CA GLU A 79 -0.28 10.00 -14.80
C GLU A 79 -0.76 8.55 -14.71
N GLN A 80 0.13 7.61 -14.98
CA GLN A 80 -0.18 6.19 -14.93
C GLN A 80 -0.48 5.74 -13.51
N GLU A 81 0.34 6.17 -12.54
CA GLU A 81 0.12 5.87 -11.12
C GLU A 81 -1.22 6.43 -10.65
N LEU A 82 -1.52 7.65 -11.03
CA LEU A 82 -2.78 8.29 -10.67
C LEU A 82 -3.98 7.54 -11.27
N ALA A 83 -3.86 7.07 -12.52
CA ALA A 83 -4.91 6.30 -13.17
C ALA A 83 -5.19 4.98 -12.42
N ILE A 84 -4.15 4.28 -12.00
CA ILE A 84 -4.29 3.04 -11.23
C ILE A 84 -4.98 3.33 -9.88
N TYR A 85 -4.53 4.37 -9.18
CA TYR A 85 -5.15 4.79 -7.94
C TYR A 85 -6.66 5.05 -8.12
N LYS A 86 -7.03 5.83 -9.13
CA LYS A 86 -8.42 6.19 -9.38
C LYS A 86 -9.28 4.97 -9.71
N ARG A 87 -8.74 4.01 -10.47
CA ARG A 87 -9.45 2.76 -10.75
C ARG A 87 -9.75 1.99 -9.46
N GLY A 88 -8.78 1.92 -8.56
CA GLY A 88 -8.98 1.25 -7.26
C GLY A 88 -9.98 1.97 -6.38
N ARG A 89 -9.88 3.30 -6.31
CA ARG A 89 -10.81 4.12 -5.55
C ARG A 89 -12.25 3.97 -6.04
N ASN A 90 -12.43 3.82 -7.34
CA ASN A 90 -13.75 3.76 -7.97
C ASN A 90 -14.29 2.33 -8.09
N ALA A 91 -13.52 1.32 -7.71
CA ALA A 91 -13.95 -0.06 -7.78
C ALA A 91 -15.07 -0.32 -6.77
N LYS A 92 -16.03 -1.18 -7.16
CA LYS A 92 -17.11 -1.57 -6.25
C LYS A 92 -16.60 -2.68 -5.33
N ALA A 93 -16.53 -2.37 -4.04
CA ALA A 93 -16.19 -3.35 -3.03
C ALA A 93 -17.45 -4.03 -2.51
N VAL A 94 -17.35 -5.33 -2.26
CA VAL A 94 -18.47 -6.11 -1.71
C VAL A 94 -18.64 -5.83 -0.22
N THR A 95 -17.52 -5.66 0.49
CA THR A 95 -17.52 -5.40 1.93
C THR A 95 -16.55 -4.26 2.23
N ARG A 96 -16.72 -3.64 3.39
CA ARG A 96 -15.78 -2.63 3.86
C ARG A 96 -15.25 -2.99 5.24
N ALA A 97 -14.11 -2.40 5.59
CA ALA A 97 -13.52 -2.58 6.90
C ALA A 97 -14.45 -2.01 7.98
N LYS A 98 -14.52 -2.72 9.09
CA LYS A 98 -15.28 -2.26 10.25
C LYS A 98 -14.68 -0.94 10.76
N ASN A 99 -15.55 0.00 11.10
CA ASN A 99 -15.18 1.32 11.65
C ASN A 99 -14.46 2.26 10.68
N ALA A 100 -14.40 1.92 9.40
CA ALA A 100 -13.88 2.82 8.38
C ALA A 100 -15.04 3.56 7.70
N SER A 101 -14.84 4.85 7.40
CA SER A 101 -15.78 5.57 6.56
C SER A 101 -15.71 5.01 5.14
N MET A 102 -16.79 5.18 4.37
CA MET A 102 -16.79 4.73 2.97
C MET A 102 -15.73 5.47 2.16
N SER A 103 -15.54 6.76 2.43
CA SER A 103 -14.52 7.56 1.76
C SER A 103 -13.12 7.04 2.05
N ASP A 104 -12.78 6.81 3.32
CA ASP A 104 -11.48 6.27 3.71
C ASP A 104 -11.26 4.88 3.11
N TYR A 105 -12.29 4.04 3.13
CA TYR A 105 -12.21 2.70 2.58
C TYR A 105 -11.88 2.72 1.09
N ARG A 106 -12.58 3.55 0.31
CA ARG A 106 -12.34 3.65 -1.13
C ARG A 106 -10.95 4.21 -1.44
N THR A 107 -10.55 5.24 -0.70
CA THR A 107 -9.23 5.86 -0.85
C THR A 107 -8.13 4.86 -0.51
N ALA A 108 -8.31 4.10 0.56
CA ALA A 108 -7.36 3.05 0.95
C ALA A 108 -7.27 1.95 -0.12
N THR A 109 -8.41 1.55 -0.68
CA THR A 109 -8.44 0.55 -1.76
C THR A 109 -7.65 1.06 -2.97
N GLY A 110 -7.79 2.33 -3.32
CA GLY A 110 -7.01 2.94 -4.40
C GLY A 110 -5.52 2.95 -4.09
N PHE A 111 -5.15 3.29 -2.86
CA PHE A 111 -3.75 3.24 -2.43
C PHE A 111 -3.19 1.82 -2.53
N GLU A 112 -3.93 0.85 -2.04
CA GLU A 112 -3.50 -0.55 -2.11
C GLU A 112 -3.37 -1.05 -3.55
N ALA A 113 -4.30 -0.64 -4.43
CA ALA A 113 -4.21 -0.98 -5.85
C ALA A 113 -2.93 -0.41 -6.47
N LEU A 114 -2.56 0.82 -6.13
CA LEU A 114 -1.31 1.42 -6.57
C LEU A 114 -0.10 0.63 -6.07
N MET A 115 -0.09 0.26 -4.79
CA MET A 115 1.01 -0.53 -4.22
C MET A 115 1.13 -1.88 -4.92
N GLY A 116 0.01 -2.54 -5.17
CA GLY A 116 -0.01 -3.83 -5.87
C GLY A 116 0.49 -3.70 -7.31
N TRP A 117 0.09 -2.66 -8.00
CA TRP A 117 0.55 -2.42 -9.37
C TRP A 117 2.06 -2.17 -9.42
N LEU A 118 2.58 -1.38 -8.49
CA LEU A 118 4.02 -1.11 -8.43
C LEU A 118 4.82 -2.39 -8.14
N TYR A 119 4.30 -3.22 -7.22
CA TYR A 119 4.95 -4.49 -6.91
C TYR A 119 4.95 -5.44 -8.12
N LEU A 120 3.81 -5.61 -8.77
CA LEU A 120 3.67 -6.55 -9.89
C LEU A 120 4.36 -6.09 -11.16
N THR A 121 4.61 -4.80 -11.32
CA THR A 121 5.36 -4.26 -12.46
C THR A 121 6.86 -4.10 -12.16
N ASN A 122 7.32 -4.69 -11.08
CA ASN A 122 8.73 -4.67 -10.67
C ASN A 122 9.26 -3.26 -10.40
N LYS A 123 8.41 -2.43 -9.80
CA LYS A 123 8.74 -1.05 -9.43
C LYS A 123 8.79 -0.88 -7.92
N SER A 124 9.39 -1.84 -7.23
CA SER A 124 9.47 -1.83 -5.76
C SER A 124 10.26 -0.65 -5.23
N GLU A 125 11.29 -0.20 -5.94
CA GLU A 125 12.04 0.99 -5.54
C GLU A 125 11.15 2.24 -5.55
N ARG A 126 10.34 2.40 -6.60
CA ARG A 126 9.38 3.50 -6.70
C ARG A 126 8.35 3.42 -5.57
N MET A 127 7.84 2.21 -5.31
CA MET A 127 6.90 1.98 -4.20
C MET A 127 7.50 2.45 -2.88
N MET A 128 8.75 2.10 -2.61
CA MET A 128 9.42 2.47 -1.36
C MET A 128 9.64 3.97 -1.26
N LEU A 129 9.98 4.64 -2.36
CA LEU A 129 10.13 6.09 -2.36
C LEU A 129 8.81 6.79 -2.01
N LEU A 130 7.70 6.32 -2.58
CA LEU A 130 6.38 6.88 -2.29
C LEU A 130 5.97 6.62 -0.84
N ILE A 131 6.21 5.44 -0.32
CA ILE A 131 5.91 5.12 1.08
C ILE A 131 6.73 6.00 2.02
N LYS A 132 8.02 6.12 1.76
CA LYS A 132 8.92 6.96 2.57
C LYS A 132 8.43 8.41 2.59
N GLU A 133 8.08 8.94 1.43
CA GLU A 133 7.58 10.31 1.32
C GLU A 133 6.28 10.50 2.09
N GLY A 134 5.34 9.57 1.94
CA GLY A 134 4.07 9.64 2.67
C GLY A 134 4.25 9.58 4.18
N LEU A 135 5.08 8.67 4.66
CA LEU A 135 5.35 8.54 6.09
C LEU A 135 6.02 9.79 6.64
N SER A 136 6.95 10.38 5.90
CA SER A 136 7.64 11.60 6.30
C SER A 136 6.66 12.77 6.48
N ILE A 137 5.73 12.93 5.55
CA ILE A 137 4.74 14.03 5.60
C ILE A 137 3.78 13.81 6.77
N ILE A 138 3.32 12.57 7.00
CA ILE A 138 2.43 12.25 8.10
C ILE A 138 3.10 12.51 9.45
N GLU A 139 4.35 12.11 9.61
CA GLU A 139 5.11 12.36 10.83
C GLU A 139 5.29 13.87 11.09
N MET A 140 5.58 14.65 10.05
CA MET A 140 5.69 16.11 10.18
C MET A 140 4.37 16.74 10.62
N GLU A 141 3.24 16.29 10.09
CA GLU A 141 1.92 16.77 10.48
C GLU A 141 1.60 16.43 11.94
N GLU A 142 1.96 15.22 12.39
CA GLU A 142 1.77 14.83 13.79
C GLU A 142 2.62 15.66 14.73
N ASP A 143 3.88 15.91 14.37
CA ASP A 143 4.81 16.67 15.19
C ASP A 143 4.38 18.15 15.32
N SER A 144 3.62 18.67 14.36
CA SER A 144 3.15 20.06 14.40
C SER A 144 1.84 20.23 15.18
N LYS A 145 1.24 19.14 15.64
CA LYS A 145 0.06 19.18 16.52
C LYS A 145 0.53 19.26 17.99
#